data_cf313e758873d955d95ea629fe3904df
#
_entry.id   cf313e758873d955d95ea629fe3904df
#
_cell.length_a   1.000
_cell.length_b   1.000
_cell.length_c   1.000
_cell.angle_alpha   90.00
_cell.angle_beta   90.00
_cell.angle_gamma   90.00
#
_symmetry.space_group_name_H-M   'P 1'
#
loop_
_entity.id
_entity.type
_entity.pdbx_description
1 polymer ?
#
loop_
_entity_poly.entity_id
_entity_poly.type
_entity_poly.pdbx_seq_one_letter_code
_entity_poly.pdbx_strand_id
1 'polypeptide(L)'
;VGPGDEVLVQSFTFCASSHPITYLGAKPVFVGSEPETWNMDPVLLEEAIKDRIAKIGKKPKAIVPVALYGMPYDCKRIMEIADRYDIPVVEDAAEGFGSKFDGRILGTFGKFGVLSFNGNKMITTSGGGALVCQNVEDKNTVMWYATQARDAYPYYQHTAIGYNYRMSNICAGIGRGQMTVVQKHIDHHKHVQVLYEELLKEVRGVHIHRQPADSCYDSNYWLCTATLDANVRVQGQENAYKEVIKTAVGGAAGVIKAVKSATTDCQPNDNVEALRVFMAANRIETRPVWKPMHKQPVYADASVYTNGVEEEIFKVGFCLPAGPWVTDADVEYIVEKIKEAIF
;
A
#
# COMPACT_ATOMS: atom_id res chain seq x y z
N VAL A 1 -16.76 -7.41 13.07
CA VAL A 1 -15.37 -7.75 13.43
C VAL A 1 -15.12 -7.33 14.86
N GLY A 2 -14.57 -8.21 15.70
CA GLY A 2 -14.29 -7.94 17.10
C GLY A 2 -13.36 -8.99 17.71
N PRO A 3 -13.21 -9.01 19.06
CA PRO A 3 -12.32 -9.95 19.75
C PRO A 3 -12.62 -11.40 19.38
N GLY A 4 -11.56 -12.14 19.06
CA GLY A 4 -11.64 -13.54 18.64
C GLY A 4 -12.01 -13.77 17.18
N ASP A 5 -12.27 -12.73 16.40
CA ASP A 5 -12.41 -12.83 14.95
C ASP A 5 -11.06 -12.77 14.23
N GLU A 6 -11.02 -13.29 13.01
CA GLU A 6 -9.88 -13.20 12.11
C GLU A 6 -10.26 -12.45 10.83
N VAL A 7 -9.32 -11.67 10.30
CA VAL A 7 -9.44 -10.96 9.02
C VAL A 7 -8.23 -11.29 8.17
N LEU A 8 -8.47 -11.78 6.95
CA LEU A 8 -7.43 -12.02 5.96
C LEU A 8 -7.01 -10.68 5.35
N VAL A 9 -5.73 -10.37 5.37
CA VAL A 9 -5.20 -9.10 4.88
C VAL A 9 -3.91 -9.33 4.11
N GLN A 10 -3.74 -8.60 3.02
CA GLN A 10 -2.49 -8.61 2.26
C GLN A 10 -1.31 -8.27 3.16
N SER A 11 -0.23 -9.04 3.07
CA SER A 11 0.97 -8.81 3.87
C SER A 11 1.84 -7.69 3.33
N PHE A 12 1.96 -7.60 2.01
CA PHE A 12 2.76 -6.57 1.36
C PHE A 12 1.93 -5.29 1.23
N THR A 13 1.92 -4.49 2.29
CA THR A 13 1.10 -3.29 2.39
C THR A 13 1.62 -2.31 3.43
N PHE A 14 1.05 -1.11 3.45
CA PHE A 14 1.20 -0.16 4.53
C PHE A 14 0.42 -0.61 5.77
N CYS A 15 0.88 -0.23 6.96
CA CYS A 15 0.32 -0.69 8.23
C CYS A 15 -1.17 -0.35 8.44
N ALA A 16 -1.71 0.65 7.73
CA ALA A 16 -3.11 1.06 7.86
C ALA A 16 -4.11 0.00 7.39
N SER A 17 -3.70 -0.97 6.55
CA SER A 17 -4.56 -2.10 6.18
C SER A 17 -4.75 -3.10 7.33
N SER A 18 -3.77 -3.26 8.21
CA SER A 18 -3.77 -4.30 9.26
C SER A 18 -4.02 -3.77 10.67
N HIS A 19 -3.51 -2.57 11.03
CA HIS A 19 -3.66 -2.02 12.38
C HIS A 19 -5.12 -1.88 12.82
N PRO A 20 -6.08 -1.42 11.98
CA PRO A 20 -7.48 -1.30 12.39
C PRO A 20 -8.12 -2.63 12.80
N ILE A 21 -7.65 -3.76 12.23
CA ILE A 21 -8.08 -5.11 12.64
C ILE A 21 -7.72 -5.32 14.12
N THR A 22 -6.50 -4.97 14.49
CA THR A 22 -6.00 -5.08 15.86
C THR A 22 -6.69 -4.10 16.81
N TYR A 23 -7.04 -2.87 16.37
CA TYR A 23 -7.81 -1.91 17.17
C TYR A 23 -9.17 -2.46 17.60
N LEU A 24 -9.77 -3.33 16.79
CA LEU A 24 -11.04 -3.99 17.08
C LEU A 24 -10.88 -5.25 17.95
N GLY A 25 -9.66 -5.58 18.38
CA GLY A 25 -9.36 -6.80 19.13
C GLY A 25 -9.39 -8.08 18.28
N ALA A 26 -9.50 -7.96 16.97
CA ALA A 26 -9.43 -9.07 16.03
C ALA A 26 -7.97 -9.38 15.66
N LYS A 27 -7.75 -10.52 15.01
CA LYS A 27 -6.42 -10.96 14.57
C LYS A 27 -6.27 -10.80 13.06
N PRO A 28 -5.23 -10.10 12.59
CA PRO A 28 -4.86 -10.16 11.18
C PRO A 28 -4.27 -11.55 10.87
N VAL A 29 -4.67 -12.11 9.74
CA VAL A 29 -4.07 -13.30 9.13
C VAL A 29 -3.49 -12.83 7.80
N PHE A 30 -2.19 -12.87 7.69
CA PHE A 30 -1.49 -12.30 6.53
C PHE A 30 -1.47 -13.27 5.36
N VAL A 31 -1.77 -12.73 4.16
CA VAL A 31 -1.72 -13.44 2.90
C VAL A 31 -0.62 -12.81 2.05
N GLY A 32 0.27 -13.63 1.52
CA GLY A 32 1.39 -13.23 0.68
C GLY A 32 0.99 -12.77 -0.70
N SER A 33 1.99 -12.43 -1.48
CA SER A 33 1.84 -11.79 -2.79
C SER A 33 2.08 -12.77 -3.93
N GLU A 34 1.45 -12.52 -5.07
CA GLU A 34 1.85 -13.10 -6.33
C GLU A 34 2.89 -12.20 -7.04
N PRO A 35 3.74 -12.76 -7.93
CA PRO A 35 4.91 -12.07 -8.42
C PRO A 35 4.66 -11.01 -9.51
N GLU A 36 3.49 -10.99 -10.15
CA GLU A 36 3.23 -10.14 -11.31
C GLU A 36 2.74 -8.75 -10.90
N THR A 37 1.73 -8.66 -10.04
CA THR A 37 1.20 -7.38 -9.54
C THR A 37 1.72 -7.01 -8.15
N TRP A 38 2.38 -7.95 -7.45
CA TRP A 38 2.84 -7.85 -6.06
C TRP A 38 1.68 -7.80 -5.04
N ASN A 39 0.47 -7.96 -5.49
CA ASN A 39 -0.73 -7.95 -4.66
C ASN A 39 -1.07 -9.33 -4.10
N MET A 40 -2.17 -9.41 -3.35
CA MET A 40 -2.62 -10.64 -2.69
C MET A 40 -2.73 -11.82 -3.66
N ASP A 41 -2.04 -12.92 -3.35
CA ASP A 41 -2.11 -14.16 -4.13
C ASP A 41 -3.45 -14.86 -3.89
N PRO A 42 -4.29 -15.04 -4.94
CA PRO A 42 -5.58 -15.74 -4.81
C PRO A 42 -5.46 -17.19 -4.37
N VAL A 43 -4.35 -17.88 -4.70
CA VAL A 43 -4.12 -19.28 -4.29
C VAL A 43 -3.88 -19.33 -2.79
N LEU A 44 -2.96 -18.51 -2.29
CA LEU A 44 -2.68 -18.41 -0.85
C LEU A 44 -3.91 -17.93 -0.06
N LEU A 45 -4.73 -17.04 -0.65
CA LEU A 45 -5.98 -16.61 -0.03
C LEU A 45 -6.91 -17.80 0.19
N GLU A 46 -7.13 -18.62 -0.83
CA GLU A 46 -8.04 -19.76 -0.71
C GLU A 46 -7.48 -20.83 0.25
N GLU A 47 -6.17 -21.06 0.25
CA GLU A 47 -5.51 -21.92 1.24
C GLU A 47 -5.71 -21.41 2.67
N ALA A 48 -5.50 -20.10 2.89
CA ALA A 48 -5.72 -19.48 4.19
C ALA A 48 -7.16 -19.66 4.68
N ILE A 49 -8.15 -19.43 3.82
CA ILE A 49 -9.57 -19.61 4.17
C ILE A 49 -9.83 -21.04 4.62
N LYS A 50 -9.41 -22.03 3.84
CA LYS A 50 -9.63 -23.46 4.12
C LYS A 50 -8.96 -23.88 5.43
N ASP A 51 -7.72 -23.50 5.63
CA ASP A 51 -6.95 -23.84 6.83
C ASP A 51 -7.51 -23.16 8.08
N ARG A 52 -7.90 -21.87 7.99
CA ARG A 52 -8.49 -21.16 9.15
C ARG A 52 -9.84 -21.74 9.53
N ILE A 53 -10.69 -22.09 8.58
CA ILE A 53 -11.97 -22.78 8.85
C ILE A 53 -11.70 -24.12 9.56
N ALA A 54 -10.74 -24.91 9.09
CA ALA A 54 -10.41 -26.19 9.68
C ALA A 54 -9.85 -26.06 11.12
N LYS A 55 -8.99 -25.05 11.37
CA LYS A 55 -8.34 -24.84 12.68
C LYS A 55 -9.22 -24.17 13.71
N ILE A 56 -10.05 -23.22 13.30
CA ILE A 56 -10.81 -22.33 14.20
C ILE A 56 -12.30 -22.73 14.25
N GLY A 57 -12.78 -23.51 13.29
CA GLY A 57 -14.20 -23.92 13.21
C GLY A 57 -15.13 -22.80 12.73
N LYS A 58 -14.59 -21.65 12.29
CA LYS A 58 -15.37 -20.53 11.72
C LYS A 58 -14.59 -19.84 10.60
N LYS A 59 -15.35 -19.24 9.65
CA LYS A 59 -14.76 -18.51 8.54
C LYS A 59 -14.18 -17.16 9.01
N PRO A 60 -13.12 -16.64 8.37
CA PRO A 60 -12.67 -15.27 8.57
C PRO A 60 -13.79 -14.27 8.31
N LYS A 61 -13.76 -13.12 8.98
CA LYS A 61 -14.84 -12.12 8.96
C LYS A 61 -14.77 -11.17 7.77
N ALA A 62 -13.59 -10.99 7.19
CA ALA A 62 -13.39 -10.16 6.00
C ALA A 62 -12.08 -10.54 5.30
N ILE A 63 -11.99 -10.12 4.03
CA ILE A 63 -10.78 -10.12 3.22
C ILE A 63 -10.42 -8.68 2.91
N VAL A 64 -9.14 -8.30 3.06
CA VAL A 64 -8.63 -6.95 2.77
C VAL A 64 -7.52 -7.06 1.71
N PRO A 65 -7.86 -7.09 0.41
CA PRO A 65 -6.88 -6.91 -0.66
C PRO A 65 -6.47 -5.45 -0.74
N VAL A 66 -5.28 -5.19 -1.27
CA VAL A 66 -4.70 -3.85 -1.40
C VAL A 66 -4.36 -3.57 -2.86
N ALA A 67 -4.57 -2.35 -3.32
CA ALA A 67 -4.06 -1.86 -4.60
C ALA A 67 -2.66 -1.28 -4.40
N LEU A 68 -1.67 -2.13 -4.18
CA LEU A 68 -0.30 -1.75 -3.81
C LEU A 68 0.33 -0.85 -4.87
N TYR A 69 0.82 0.32 -4.47
CA TYR A 69 1.42 1.36 -5.34
C TYR A 69 0.53 1.83 -6.50
N GLY A 70 -0.77 1.55 -6.41
CA GLY A 70 -1.74 1.86 -7.45
C GLY A 70 -2.00 0.71 -8.42
N MET A 71 -1.30 -0.40 -8.29
CA MET A 71 -1.47 -1.60 -9.13
C MET A 71 -2.76 -2.34 -8.75
N PRO A 72 -3.68 -2.59 -9.69
CA PRO A 72 -4.83 -3.43 -9.41
C PRO A 72 -4.42 -4.85 -9.01
N TYR A 73 -5.12 -5.42 -8.02
CA TYR A 73 -5.04 -6.85 -7.71
C TYR A 73 -5.93 -7.65 -8.66
N ASP A 74 -5.81 -8.96 -8.72
CA ASP A 74 -6.74 -9.81 -9.48
C ASP A 74 -8.13 -9.78 -8.85
N CYS A 75 -8.86 -8.70 -9.15
CA CYS A 75 -10.18 -8.46 -8.59
C CYS A 75 -11.16 -9.60 -8.89
N LYS A 76 -11.06 -10.19 -10.09
CA LYS A 76 -11.96 -11.27 -10.50
C LYS A 76 -11.80 -12.50 -9.61
N ARG A 77 -10.57 -13.01 -9.50
CA ARG A 77 -10.32 -14.22 -8.70
C ARG A 77 -10.55 -14.00 -7.21
N ILE A 78 -10.13 -12.84 -6.67
CA ILE A 78 -10.36 -12.52 -5.26
C ILE A 78 -11.87 -12.48 -4.95
N MET A 79 -12.67 -11.81 -5.79
CA MET A 79 -14.13 -11.74 -5.59
C MET A 79 -14.81 -13.10 -5.76
N GLU A 80 -14.42 -13.92 -6.76
CA GLU A 80 -14.94 -15.29 -6.93
C GLU A 80 -14.67 -16.16 -5.69
N ILE A 81 -13.50 -16.04 -5.08
CA ILE A 81 -13.17 -16.75 -3.83
C ILE A 81 -14.02 -16.20 -2.68
N ALA A 82 -14.09 -14.89 -2.51
CA ALA A 82 -14.86 -14.25 -1.45
C ALA A 82 -16.35 -14.66 -1.49
N ASP A 83 -16.95 -14.66 -2.67
CA ASP A 83 -18.34 -15.08 -2.90
C ASP A 83 -18.54 -16.57 -2.58
N ARG A 84 -17.61 -17.44 -3.01
CA ARG A 84 -17.67 -18.89 -2.74
C ARG A 84 -17.75 -19.21 -1.25
N TYR A 85 -17.02 -18.46 -0.44
CA TYR A 85 -16.97 -18.65 1.01
C TYR A 85 -17.91 -17.70 1.77
N ASP A 86 -18.66 -16.86 1.07
CA ASP A 86 -19.52 -15.82 1.67
C ASP A 86 -18.75 -14.99 2.71
N ILE A 87 -17.61 -14.42 2.30
CA ILE A 87 -16.77 -13.54 3.12
C ILE A 87 -16.74 -12.15 2.49
N PRO A 88 -17.14 -11.08 3.20
CA PRO A 88 -17.12 -9.74 2.65
C PRO A 88 -15.70 -9.25 2.37
N VAL A 89 -15.54 -8.48 1.27
CA VAL A 89 -14.30 -7.82 0.90
C VAL A 89 -14.35 -6.35 1.29
N VAL A 90 -13.29 -5.88 1.93
CA VAL A 90 -13.01 -4.46 2.16
C VAL A 90 -11.77 -4.11 1.36
N GLU A 91 -11.95 -3.41 0.23
CA GLU A 91 -10.84 -3.03 -0.63
C GLU A 91 -10.02 -1.90 0.00
N ASP A 92 -8.73 -2.09 0.15
CA ASP A 92 -7.82 -0.99 0.42
C ASP A 92 -7.34 -0.39 -0.91
N ALA A 93 -8.08 0.59 -1.42
CA ALA A 93 -7.77 1.35 -2.61
C ALA A 93 -7.12 2.71 -2.28
N ALA A 94 -6.47 2.81 -1.11
CA ALA A 94 -5.80 4.04 -0.65
C ALA A 94 -4.70 4.53 -1.61
N GLU A 95 -4.12 3.64 -2.40
CA GLU A 95 -3.12 3.91 -3.42
C GLU A 95 -3.68 3.77 -4.84
N GLY A 96 -4.80 3.05 -4.99
CA GLY A 96 -5.45 2.73 -6.26
C GLY A 96 -6.50 3.74 -6.73
N PHE A 97 -6.50 4.98 -6.23
CA PHE A 97 -7.50 5.97 -6.62
C PHE A 97 -7.46 6.26 -8.12
N GLY A 98 -8.51 5.87 -8.84
CA GLY A 98 -8.64 6.01 -10.29
C GLY A 98 -8.04 4.86 -11.10
N SER A 99 -7.32 3.92 -10.48
CA SER A 99 -6.94 2.65 -11.13
C SER A 99 -8.17 1.81 -11.43
N LYS A 100 -8.07 0.96 -12.45
CA LYS A 100 -9.20 0.14 -12.90
C LYS A 100 -8.77 -1.31 -13.11
N PHE A 101 -9.71 -2.21 -12.89
CA PHE A 101 -9.61 -3.60 -13.33
C PHE A 101 -10.84 -3.93 -14.19
N ASP A 102 -10.60 -4.40 -15.40
CA ASP A 102 -11.65 -4.66 -16.41
C ASP A 102 -12.61 -3.46 -16.61
N GLY A 103 -12.01 -2.26 -16.70
CA GLY A 103 -12.72 -0.99 -16.86
C GLY A 103 -13.46 -0.48 -15.62
N ARG A 104 -13.55 -1.24 -14.54
CA ARG A 104 -14.19 -0.87 -13.28
C ARG A 104 -13.19 -0.27 -12.30
N ILE A 105 -13.53 0.86 -11.68
CA ILE A 105 -12.66 1.59 -10.74
C ILE A 105 -12.46 0.78 -9.46
N LEU A 106 -11.21 0.71 -8.97
CA LEU A 106 -10.87 0.10 -7.68
C LEU A 106 -11.55 0.83 -6.51
N GLY A 107 -11.84 0.09 -5.45
CA GLY A 107 -12.65 0.58 -4.33
C GLY A 107 -14.16 0.42 -4.55
N THR A 108 -14.57 -0.21 -5.66
CA THR A 108 -16.01 -0.45 -5.96
C THR A 108 -16.38 -1.92 -6.08
N PHE A 109 -15.42 -2.84 -6.00
CA PHE A 109 -15.65 -4.30 -6.12
C PHE A 109 -16.17 -4.92 -4.83
N GLY A 110 -15.60 -4.56 -3.68
CA GLY A 110 -15.96 -5.12 -2.39
C GLY A 110 -17.22 -4.52 -1.78
N LYS A 111 -17.59 -5.01 -0.61
CA LYS A 111 -18.66 -4.42 0.20
C LYS A 111 -18.33 -2.97 0.58
N PHE A 112 -17.07 -2.70 0.85
CA PHE A 112 -16.54 -1.37 1.13
C PHE A 112 -15.24 -1.14 0.35
N GLY A 113 -15.01 0.09 -0.07
CA GLY A 113 -13.74 0.53 -0.64
C GLY A 113 -13.16 1.72 0.11
N VAL A 114 -11.91 1.62 0.55
CA VAL A 114 -11.22 2.65 1.30
C VAL A 114 -10.37 3.49 0.36
N LEU A 115 -10.59 4.80 0.36
CA LEU A 115 -9.82 5.79 -0.40
C LEU A 115 -9.06 6.70 0.58
N SER A 116 -7.83 7.03 0.28
CA SER A 116 -7.01 7.93 1.09
C SER A 116 -6.74 9.24 0.38
N PHE A 117 -6.85 10.33 1.12
CA PHE A 117 -6.51 11.69 0.68
C PHE A 117 -5.43 12.29 1.59
N ASN A 118 -4.53 11.44 2.11
CA ASN A 118 -3.37 11.89 2.85
C ASN A 118 -2.44 12.74 1.96
N GLY A 119 -1.49 13.46 2.56
CA GLY A 119 -0.65 14.45 1.90
C GLY A 119 0.09 13.99 0.64
N ASN A 120 0.44 12.70 0.57
CA ASN A 120 1.22 12.10 -0.51
C ASN A 120 0.42 11.22 -1.48
N LYS A 121 -0.92 11.22 -1.39
CA LYS A 121 -1.75 10.39 -2.28
C LYS A 121 -2.03 11.07 -3.62
N MET A 122 -2.65 10.35 -4.55
CA MET A 122 -2.97 10.82 -5.92
C MET A 122 -3.65 12.19 -5.92
N ILE A 123 -4.53 12.42 -4.95
CA ILE A 123 -5.05 13.73 -4.54
C ILE A 123 -4.98 13.85 -3.04
N THR A 124 -4.93 15.07 -2.52
CA THR A 124 -4.80 15.30 -1.08
C THR A 124 -5.86 16.25 -0.53
N THR A 125 -6.26 16.00 0.70
CA THR A 125 -7.01 16.94 1.54
C THR A 125 -6.23 17.31 2.81
N SER A 126 -4.89 17.21 2.76
CA SER A 126 -3.96 17.25 3.91
C SER A 126 -4.07 15.99 4.77
N GLY A 127 -5.25 15.61 5.15
CA GLY A 127 -5.61 14.37 5.85
C GLY A 127 -7.06 14.03 5.57
N GLY A 128 -7.41 12.76 5.73
CA GLY A 128 -8.75 12.24 5.48
C GLY A 128 -8.77 11.18 4.39
N GLY A 129 -9.97 10.78 4.04
CA GLY A 129 -10.25 9.76 3.05
C GLY A 129 -11.74 9.67 2.78
N ALA A 130 -12.14 8.68 2.02
CA ALA A 130 -13.53 8.35 1.79
C ALA A 130 -13.73 6.84 1.88
N LEU A 131 -14.94 6.44 2.28
CA LEU A 131 -15.39 5.06 2.22
C LEU A 131 -16.48 4.96 1.17
N VAL A 132 -16.25 4.12 0.17
CA VAL A 132 -17.25 3.75 -0.82
C VAL A 132 -18.13 2.65 -0.24
N CYS A 133 -19.43 2.85 -0.25
CA CYS A 133 -20.43 1.90 0.23
C CYS A 133 -21.34 1.48 -0.92
N GLN A 134 -21.78 0.22 -0.95
CA GLN A 134 -22.63 -0.31 -2.02
C GLN A 134 -24.09 0.14 -1.89
N ASN A 135 -24.51 0.57 -0.70
CA ASN A 135 -25.88 0.99 -0.43
C ASN A 135 -25.97 2.12 0.61
N VAL A 136 -27.13 2.76 0.69
CA VAL A 136 -27.37 3.90 1.59
C VAL A 136 -27.41 3.51 3.06
N GLU A 137 -27.83 2.30 3.37
CA GLU A 137 -27.92 1.80 4.75
C GLU A 137 -26.52 1.64 5.37
N ASP A 138 -25.61 0.97 4.69
CA ASP A 138 -24.21 0.86 5.10
C ASP A 138 -23.57 2.24 5.26
N LYS A 139 -23.79 3.14 4.28
CA LYS A 139 -23.31 4.53 4.36
C LYS A 139 -23.84 5.26 5.59
N ASN A 140 -25.13 5.12 5.92
CA ASN A 140 -25.72 5.78 7.09
C ASN A 140 -25.14 5.21 8.39
N THR A 141 -24.96 3.90 8.48
CA THR A 141 -24.34 3.22 9.63
C THR A 141 -22.91 3.72 9.84
N VAL A 142 -22.11 3.78 8.78
CA VAL A 142 -20.72 4.28 8.86
C VAL A 142 -20.70 5.76 9.27
N MET A 143 -21.60 6.59 8.71
CA MET A 143 -21.68 8.00 9.08
C MET A 143 -22.08 8.19 10.54
N TRP A 144 -22.95 7.36 11.07
CA TRP A 144 -23.32 7.40 12.47
C TRP A 144 -22.11 7.09 13.36
N TYR A 145 -21.35 6.03 13.07
CA TYR A 145 -20.11 5.73 13.80
C TYR A 145 -19.05 6.82 13.63
N ALA A 146 -18.90 7.40 12.44
CA ALA A 146 -17.92 8.45 12.16
C ALA A 146 -18.25 9.80 12.83
N THR A 147 -19.49 9.95 13.34
CA THR A 147 -19.99 11.13 14.06
C THR A 147 -20.38 10.78 15.49
N GLN A 148 -19.49 10.10 16.20
CA GLN A 148 -19.53 9.71 17.61
C GLN A 148 -20.66 8.74 17.99
N ALA A 149 -21.29 8.04 17.04
CA ALA A 149 -22.47 7.20 17.25
C ALA A 149 -23.59 7.95 18.03
N ARG A 150 -23.81 9.22 17.67
CA ARG A 150 -24.79 10.07 18.33
C ARG A 150 -26.20 9.69 17.88
N ASP A 151 -27.09 9.45 18.84
CA ASP A 151 -28.49 9.20 18.63
C ASP A 151 -29.25 10.47 18.24
N ALA A 152 -30.40 10.30 17.57
CA ALA A 152 -31.21 11.42 17.06
C ALA A 152 -32.12 12.05 18.14
N TYR A 153 -31.49 12.57 19.22
CA TYR A 153 -32.17 13.32 20.26
C TYR A 153 -31.75 14.79 20.26
N PRO A 154 -32.52 15.71 20.84
CA PRO A 154 -32.10 17.11 20.98
C PRO A 154 -30.92 17.31 21.97
N TYR A 155 -30.62 16.33 22.78
CA TYR A 155 -29.45 16.24 23.66
C TYR A 155 -28.52 15.13 23.17
N TYR A 156 -27.25 15.15 23.65
CA TYR A 156 -26.27 14.13 23.31
C TYR A 156 -26.55 12.83 24.06
N GLN A 157 -26.91 11.80 23.30
CA GLN A 157 -27.05 10.43 23.79
C GLN A 157 -26.31 9.49 22.86
N HIS A 158 -25.73 8.45 23.42
CA HIS A 158 -24.92 7.47 22.70
C HIS A 158 -25.29 6.06 23.19
N THR A 159 -25.79 5.23 22.30
CA THR A 159 -26.05 3.79 22.56
C THR A 159 -24.88 2.91 22.15
N ALA A 160 -23.88 3.45 21.47
CA ALA A 160 -22.64 2.79 21.10
C ALA A 160 -21.46 3.75 21.16
N ILE A 161 -20.24 3.19 21.17
CA ILE A 161 -19.02 3.97 21.06
C ILE A 161 -18.74 4.24 19.59
N GLY A 162 -18.61 5.53 19.23
CA GLY A 162 -18.27 5.97 17.90
C GLY A 162 -16.98 6.79 17.86
N TYR A 163 -16.69 7.38 16.72
CA TYR A 163 -15.44 8.07 16.40
C TYR A 163 -15.73 9.48 15.88
N ASN A 164 -14.74 10.35 15.96
CA ASN A 164 -14.75 11.64 15.27
C ASN A 164 -13.91 11.55 13.99
N TYR A 165 -14.44 10.86 12.99
CA TYR A 165 -13.74 10.54 11.73
C TYR A 165 -14.33 11.23 10.50
N ARG A 166 -15.37 12.04 10.68
CA ARG A 166 -15.94 12.80 9.58
C ARG A 166 -14.97 13.89 9.12
N MET A 167 -14.70 13.91 7.79
CA MET A 167 -13.88 14.95 7.17
C MET A 167 -14.45 16.36 7.45
N SER A 168 -13.59 17.30 7.79
CA SER A 168 -13.99 18.71 7.97
C SER A 168 -14.37 19.36 6.63
N ASN A 169 -15.19 20.42 6.69
CA ASN A 169 -15.56 21.19 5.49
C ASN A 169 -14.37 21.81 4.78
N ILE A 170 -13.30 22.19 5.51
CA ILE A 170 -12.07 22.74 4.94
C ILE A 170 -11.38 21.66 4.09
N CYS A 171 -11.15 20.47 4.66
CA CYS A 171 -10.55 19.35 3.93
C CYS A 171 -11.43 18.92 2.74
N ALA A 172 -12.75 18.87 2.92
CA ALA A 172 -13.67 18.56 1.82
C ALA A 172 -13.62 19.60 0.70
N GLY A 173 -13.48 20.88 1.03
CA GLY A 173 -13.30 21.96 0.07
C GLY A 173 -12.02 21.81 -0.76
N ILE A 174 -10.89 21.47 -0.11
CA ILE A 174 -9.63 21.14 -0.78
C ILE A 174 -9.83 19.96 -1.72
N GLY A 175 -10.48 18.88 -1.24
CA GLY A 175 -10.74 17.68 -2.03
C GLY A 175 -11.57 17.98 -3.29
N ARG A 176 -12.58 18.83 -3.20
CA ARG A 176 -13.36 19.27 -4.38
C ARG A 176 -12.47 19.96 -5.42
N GLY A 177 -11.54 20.81 -4.98
CA GLY A 177 -10.57 21.44 -5.87
C GLY A 177 -9.62 20.41 -6.50
N GLN A 178 -9.11 19.48 -5.71
CA GLN A 178 -8.22 18.40 -6.19
C GLN A 178 -8.89 17.47 -7.21
N MET A 179 -10.20 17.20 -7.05
CA MET A 179 -10.97 16.39 -8.00
C MET A 179 -10.99 17.01 -9.41
N THR A 180 -10.84 18.32 -9.56
CA THR A 180 -10.82 18.97 -10.89
C THR A 180 -9.56 18.67 -11.69
N VAL A 181 -8.49 18.20 -11.03
CA VAL A 181 -7.18 17.91 -11.64
C VAL A 181 -6.78 16.43 -11.53
N VAL A 182 -7.61 15.59 -10.95
CA VAL A 182 -7.25 14.19 -10.68
C VAL A 182 -6.86 13.41 -11.94
N GLN A 183 -7.58 13.59 -13.05
CA GLN A 183 -7.25 12.91 -14.30
C GLN A 183 -5.88 13.37 -14.82
N LYS A 184 -5.58 14.67 -14.75
CA LYS A 184 -4.26 15.19 -15.11
C LYS A 184 -3.14 14.57 -14.26
N HIS A 185 -3.37 14.36 -12.96
CA HIS A 185 -2.39 13.69 -12.09
C HIS A 185 -2.19 12.24 -12.51
N ILE A 186 -3.27 11.49 -12.75
CA ILE A 186 -3.18 10.09 -13.19
C ILE A 186 -2.43 9.99 -14.53
N ASP A 187 -2.76 10.83 -15.51
CA ASP A 187 -2.09 10.84 -16.81
C ASP A 187 -0.60 11.17 -16.67
N HIS A 188 -0.27 12.09 -15.77
CA HIS A 188 1.12 12.44 -15.47
C HIS A 188 1.89 11.27 -14.84
N HIS A 189 1.33 10.58 -13.85
CA HIS A 189 1.96 9.40 -13.25
C HIS A 189 2.21 8.29 -14.28
N LYS A 190 1.23 8.04 -15.16
CA LYS A 190 1.39 7.10 -16.27
C LYS A 190 2.49 7.53 -17.24
N HIS A 191 2.57 8.80 -17.57
CA HIS A 191 3.65 9.36 -18.41
C HIS A 191 5.03 9.14 -17.75
N VAL A 192 5.18 9.49 -16.48
CA VAL A 192 6.42 9.29 -15.71
C VAL A 192 6.82 7.81 -15.66
N GLN A 193 5.86 6.91 -15.47
CA GLN A 193 6.11 5.46 -15.52
C GLN A 193 6.69 5.03 -16.87
N VAL A 194 6.06 5.43 -17.97
CA VAL A 194 6.53 5.11 -19.33
C VAL A 194 7.93 5.66 -19.56
N LEU A 195 8.20 6.89 -19.11
CA LEU A 195 9.52 7.49 -19.24
C LEU A 195 10.61 6.73 -18.48
N TYR A 196 10.32 6.30 -17.24
CA TYR A 196 11.25 5.42 -16.51
C TYR A 196 11.45 4.08 -17.24
N GLU A 197 10.39 3.49 -17.79
CA GLU A 197 10.48 2.24 -18.54
C GLU A 197 11.40 2.36 -19.77
N GLU A 198 11.32 3.49 -20.48
CA GLU A 198 12.18 3.75 -21.63
C GLU A 198 13.62 4.00 -21.25
N LEU A 199 13.86 4.87 -20.26
CA LEU A 199 15.21 5.30 -19.88
C LEU A 199 16.00 4.25 -19.09
N LEU A 200 15.31 3.40 -18.32
CA LEU A 200 15.95 2.33 -17.54
C LEU A 200 16.06 1.02 -18.32
N LYS A 201 15.47 0.90 -19.50
CA LYS A 201 15.46 -0.32 -20.30
C LYS A 201 16.86 -0.91 -20.54
N GLU A 202 17.85 -0.05 -20.77
CA GLU A 202 19.23 -0.44 -21.04
C GLU A 202 20.12 -0.40 -19.78
N VAL A 203 19.55 -0.15 -18.61
CA VAL A 203 20.29 -0.12 -17.34
C VAL A 203 20.33 -1.53 -16.75
N ARG A 204 21.49 -2.15 -16.84
CA ARG A 204 21.69 -3.53 -16.41
C ARG A 204 21.31 -3.73 -14.94
N GLY A 205 20.46 -4.71 -14.67
CA GLY A 205 20.06 -5.14 -13.34
C GLY A 205 19.08 -4.21 -12.62
N VAL A 206 18.50 -3.22 -13.34
CA VAL A 206 17.38 -2.42 -12.84
C VAL A 206 16.15 -2.78 -13.64
N HIS A 207 15.07 -3.17 -12.95
CA HIS A 207 13.83 -3.61 -13.58
C HIS A 207 12.65 -2.80 -13.05
N ILE A 208 12.00 -2.05 -13.92
CA ILE A 208 10.77 -1.32 -13.58
C ILE A 208 9.62 -2.31 -13.46
N HIS A 209 8.88 -2.22 -12.36
CA HIS A 209 7.65 -2.96 -12.15
C HIS A 209 6.55 -2.40 -13.06
N ARG A 210 5.95 -3.26 -13.85
CA ARG A 210 4.91 -2.94 -14.83
C ARG A 210 3.62 -3.64 -14.49
N GLN A 211 2.50 -3.08 -14.92
CA GLN A 211 1.25 -3.83 -14.90
C GLN A 211 1.33 -5.02 -15.85
N PRO A 212 0.56 -6.09 -15.58
CA PRO A 212 0.42 -7.20 -16.50
C PRO A 212 0.04 -6.74 -17.91
N ALA A 213 0.47 -7.47 -18.92
CA ALA A 213 0.15 -7.16 -20.32
C ALA A 213 -1.34 -7.34 -20.65
N ASP A 214 -2.10 -7.99 -19.77
CA ASP A 214 -3.54 -8.14 -19.90
C ASP A 214 -4.23 -6.77 -19.81
N SER A 215 -5.09 -6.48 -20.78
CA SER A 215 -5.83 -5.22 -20.89
C SER A 215 -6.82 -4.96 -19.73
N CYS A 216 -7.05 -5.94 -18.86
CA CYS A 216 -7.87 -5.79 -17.67
C CYS A 216 -7.23 -4.82 -16.65
N TYR A 217 -5.90 -4.73 -16.62
CA TYR A 217 -5.18 -3.91 -15.65
C TYR A 217 -4.94 -2.49 -16.18
N ASP A 218 -5.33 -1.50 -15.40
CA ASP A 218 -5.10 -0.06 -15.67
C ASP A 218 -4.66 0.62 -14.37
N SER A 219 -3.35 0.62 -14.11
CA SER A 219 -2.74 1.22 -12.93
C SER A 219 -2.67 2.74 -13.05
N ASN A 220 -2.88 3.45 -11.95
CA ASN A 220 -2.60 4.88 -11.83
C ASN A 220 -1.11 5.17 -11.60
N TYR A 221 -0.30 4.13 -11.29
CA TYR A 221 1.13 4.25 -10.94
C TYR A 221 1.39 5.33 -9.88
N TRP A 222 0.63 5.28 -8.77
CA TRP A 222 0.83 6.22 -7.66
C TRP A 222 2.31 6.35 -7.26
N LEU A 223 3.05 5.25 -7.26
CA LEU A 223 4.51 5.24 -7.21
C LEU A 223 5.07 4.37 -8.35
N CYS A 224 6.13 4.87 -8.98
CA CYS A 224 6.96 4.05 -9.86
C CYS A 224 7.87 3.19 -8.99
N THR A 225 7.79 1.88 -9.13
CA THR A 225 8.59 0.93 -8.36
C THR A 225 9.54 0.16 -9.27
N ALA A 226 10.69 -0.17 -8.74
CA ALA A 226 11.71 -0.94 -9.45
C ALA A 226 12.38 -1.94 -8.53
N THR A 227 13.06 -2.91 -9.12
CA THR A 227 13.94 -3.85 -8.41
C THR A 227 15.37 -3.69 -8.90
N LEU A 228 16.33 -3.97 -8.03
CA LEU A 228 17.75 -4.00 -8.31
C LEU A 228 18.26 -5.43 -8.10
N ASP A 229 18.83 -6.04 -9.12
CA ASP A 229 19.41 -7.38 -9.01
C ASP A 229 20.44 -7.46 -7.88
N ALA A 230 20.38 -8.53 -7.10
CA ALA A 230 21.23 -8.69 -5.92
C ALA A 230 22.74 -8.71 -6.23
N ASN A 231 23.11 -9.02 -7.47
CA ASN A 231 24.52 -9.07 -7.93
C ASN A 231 25.03 -7.74 -8.50
N VAL A 232 24.16 -6.72 -8.65
CA VAL A 232 24.59 -5.38 -9.07
C VAL A 232 25.34 -4.70 -7.95
N ARG A 233 26.49 -4.14 -8.28
CA ARG A 233 27.30 -3.37 -7.34
C ARG A 233 26.93 -1.90 -7.40
N VAL A 234 26.90 -1.27 -6.20
CA VAL A 234 26.56 0.15 -6.03
C VAL A 234 27.67 0.84 -5.25
N GLN A 235 27.99 2.07 -5.62
CA GLN A 235 28.97 2.90 -4.91
C GLN A 235 28.64 3.02 -3.43
N GLY A 236 29.65 2.80 -2.57
CA GLY A 236 29.49 2.88 -1.12
C GLY A 236 28.79 1.68 -0.48
N GLN A 237 28.51 0.62 -1.24
CA GLN A 237 27.82 -0.58 -0.74
C GLN A 237 28.52 -1.22 0.47
N GLU A 238 29.85 -1.14 0.53
CA GLU A 238 30.64 -1.63 1.67
C GLU A 238 30.33 -0.90 2.99
N ASN A 239 29.68 0.25 2.92
CA ASN A 239 29.25 1.05 4.07
C ASN A 239 27.76 0.94 4.40
N ALA A 240 27.01 0.15 3.64
CA ALA A 240 25.60 -0.05 3.89
C ALA A 240 25.34 -0.50 5.35
N TYR A 241 24.37 0.11 6.00
CA TYR A 241 23.98 -0.15 7.39
C TYR A 241 25.04 0.08 8.48
N LYS A 242 26.26 0.58 8.14
CA LYS A 242 27.28 0.90 9.16
C LYS A 242 26.93 2.14 9.97
N GLU A 243 26.26 3.11 9.35
CA GLU A 243 25.76 4.30 10.01
C GLU A 243 24.24 4.23 10.20
N VAL A 244 23.80 4.58 11.41
CA VAL A 244 22.37 4.72 11.69
C VAL A 244 21.89 6.04 11.08
N ILE A 245 21.23 5.96 9.93
CA ILE A 245 20.67 7.14 9.26
C ILE A 245 19.47 7.63 10.07
N LYS A 246 19.62 8.80 10.66
CA LYS A 246 18.52 9.53 11.32
C LYS A 246 17.66 10.14 10.24
N THR A 247 16.63 9.43 9.80
CA THR A 247 15.59 10.02 8.96
C THR A 247 14.54 10.66 9.86
N ALA A 248 14.29 11.95 9.66
CA ALA A 248 13.12 12.60 10.25
C ALA A 248 11.87 12.00 9.57
N VAL A 249 11.09 11.22 10.31
CA VAL A 249 9.80 10.75 9.85
C VAL A 249 8.74 11.76 10.28
N GLY A 250 8.02 12.33 9.31
CA GLY A 250 6.81 13.09 9.59
C GLY A 250 7.02 14.48 10.19
N GLY A 251 8.10 15.19 9.87
CA GLY A 251 8.26 16.61 10.24
C GLY A 251 8.40 16.92 11.74
N ALA A 252 8.36 15.92 12.60
CA ALA A 252 8.67 16.08 14.03
C ALA A 252 10.18 15.90 14.22
N ALA A 253 10.84 16.92 14.77
CA ALA A 253 12.24 16.89 15.18
C ALA A 253 12.45 15.96 16.41
N GLY A 254 12.05 14.71 16.29
CA GLY A 254 12.26 13.67 17.29
C GLY A 254 13.41 12.76 16.88
N VAL A 255 14.44 12.65 17.73
CA VAL A 255 15.46 11.62 17.57
C VAL A 255 14.81 10.27 17.84
N ILE A 256 14.31 9.63 16.80
CA ILE A 256 13.91 8.21 16.90
C ILE A 256 15.21 7.43 16.98
N LYS A 257 15.52 6.88 18.15
CA LYS A 257 16.57 5.87 18.25
C LYS A 257 16.21 4.76 17.29
N ALA A 258 17.04 4.52 16.26
CA ALA A 258 16.96 3.29 15.52
C ALA A 258 17.25 2.16 16.52
N VAL A 259 16.19 1.49 16.95
CA VAL A 259 16.32 0.24 17.67
C VAL A 259 16.83 -0.75 16.63
N LYS A 260 18.00 -1.36 16.85
CA LYS A 260 18.40 -2.54 16.07
C LYS A 260 17.23 -3.51 16.15
N SER A 261 16.54 -3.69 15.03
CA SER A 261 15.47 -4.67 14.97
C SER A 261 16.04 -6.03 15.36
N ALA A 262 15.40 -6.72 16.28
CA ALA A 262 15.73 -8.10 16.59
C ALA A 262 15.49 -9.04 15.40
N THR A 263 14.79 -8.57 14.36
CA THR A 263 14.49 -9.28 13.12
C THR A 263 15.32 -8.67 11.98
N THR A 264 16.61 -9.01 11.92
CA THR A 264 17.51 -8.61 10.82
C THR A 264 17.41 -9.53 9.60
N ASP A 265 16.54 -10.53 9.65
CA ASP A 265 16.34 -11.54 8.61
C ASP A 265 15.57 -11.02 7.38
N CYS A 266 14.93 -9.86 7.48
CA CYS A 266 14.19 -9.24 6.39
C CYS A 266 14.45 -7.73 6.35
N GLN A 267 15.43 -7.33 5.53
CA GLN A 267 15.81 -5.95 5.24
C GLN A 267 16.21 -5.83 3.77
N PRO A 268 16.20 -4.61 3.18
CA PRO A 268 16.73 -4.39 1.84
C PRO A 268 18.20 -4.84 1.76
N ASN A 269 18.60 -5.33 0.60
CA ASN A 269 20.00 -5.72 0.36
C ASN A 269 20.92 -4.49 0.46
N ASP A 270 22.19 -4.73 0.75
CA ASP A 270 23.22 -3.68 0.90
C ASP A 270 23.31 -2.77 -0.33
N ASN A 271 23.12 -3.31 -1.53
CA ASN A 271 23.14 -2.52 -2.76
C ASN A 271 21.92 -1.60 -2.90
N VAL A 272 20.72 -2.03 -2.47
CA VAL A 272 19.52 -1.19 -2.46
C VAL A 272 19.67 -0.06 -1.44
N GLU A 273 20.21 -0.35 -0.25
CA GLU A 273 20.49 0.67 0.76
C GLU A 273 21.56 1.65 0.29
N ALA A 274 22.64 1.16 -0.35
CA ALA A 274 23.67 2.02 -0.92
C ALA A 274 23.10 2.93 -2.02
N LEU A 275 22.27 2.40 -2.91
CA LEU A 275 21.59 3.20 -3.93
C LEU A 275 20.73 4.30 -3.28
N ARG A 276 19.96 3.97 -2.26
CA ARG A 276 19.14 4.95 -1.52
C ARG A 276 20.01 6.06 -0.93
N VAL A 277 21.16 5.72 -0.34
CA VAL A 277 22.11 6.69 0.26
C VAL A 277 22.71 7.57 -0.81
N PHE A 278 23.17 6.98 -1.92
CA PHE A 278 23.74 7.71 -3.07
C PHE A 278 22.71 8.69 -3.67
N MET A 279 21.47 8.24 -3.89
CA MET A 279 20.40 9.10 -4.40
C MET A 279 20.09 10.25 -3.44
N ALA A 280 20.03 9.99 -2.13
CA ALA A 280 19.82 11.04 -1.13
C ALA A 280 20.95 12.09 -1.12
N ALA A 281 22.21 11.69 -1.31
CA ALA A 281 23.33 12.60 -1.44
C ALA A 281 23.19 13.51 -2.69
N ASN A 282 22.50 13.03 -3.71
CA ASN A 282 22.18 13.79 -4.94
C ASN A 282 20.81 14.49 -4.87
N ARG A 283 20.23 14.63 -3.67
CA ARG A 283 18.92 15.29 -3.41
C ARG A 283 17.73 14.59 -4.07
N ILE A 284 17.83 13.30 -4.30
CA ILE A 284 16.76 12.46 -4.85
C ILE A 284 16.24 11.57 -3.72
N GLU A 285 14.97 11.70 -3.39
CA GLU A 285 14.34 10.84 -2.39
C GLU A 285 13.89 9.52 -3.03
N THR A 286 14.52 8.43 -2.61
CA THR A 286 14.06 7.06 -2.90
C THR A 286 13.73 6.35 -1.60
N ARG A 287 12.88 5.35 -1.66
CA ARG A 287 12.51 4.55 -0.50
C ARG A 287 12.53 3.08 -0.86
N PRO A 288 12.96 2.17 0.03
CA PRO A 288 12.64 0.76 -0.12
C PRO A 288 11.12 0.60 -0.26
N VAL A 289 10.70 -0.45 -0.95
CA VAL A 289 9.28 -0.85 -0.95
C VAL A 289 8.83 -1.22 0.47
N TRP A 290 7.53 -1.41 0.71
CA TRP A 290 7.02 -1.69 2.05
C TRP A 290 7.63 -2.98 2.62
N LYS A 291 8.05 -2.95 3.88
CA LYS A 291 8.39 -4.19 4.60
C LYS A 291 7.11 -4.99 4.81
N PRO A 292 7.06 -6.27 4.42
CA PRO A 292 5.89 -7.12 4.62
C PRO A 292 5.39 -7.08 6.07
N MET A 293 4.08 -6.98 6.26
CA MET A 293 3.50 -6.78 7.60
C MET A 293 3.76 -7.96 8.54
N HIS A 294 3.79 -9.19 8.04
CA HIS A 294 4.15 -10.37 8.86
C HIS A 294 5.61 -10.36 9.32
N LYS A 295 6.48 -9.53 8.73
CA LYS A 295 7.87 -9.30 9.18
C LYS A 295 8.01 -8.11 10.12
N GLN A 296 6.91 -7.43 10.44
CA GLN A 296 6.94 -6.36 11.45
C GLN A 296 6.98 -6.98 12.85
N PRO A 297 7.82 -6.48 13.78
CA PRO A 297 7.94 -7.04 15.13
C PRO A 297 6.62 -7.13 15.88
N VAL A 298 5.69 -6.20 15.64
CA VAL A 298 4.35 -6.16 16.27
C VAL A 298 3.47 -7.34 15.85
N TYR A 299 3.79 -8.02 14.75
CA TYR A 299 3.03 -9.15 14.20
C TYR A 299 3.83 -10.46 14.16
N ALA A 300 4.88 -10.58 14.97
CA ALA A 300 5.73 -11.78 15.00
C ALA A 300 4.96 -13.09 15.23
N ASP A 301 3.86 -13.01 16.00
CA ASP A 301 3.01 -14.16 16.33
C ASP A 301 1.77 -14.29 15.44
N ALA A 302 1.63 -13.48 14.39
CA ALA A 302 0.47 -13.53 13.51
C ALA A 302 0.54 -14.74 12.57
N SER A 303 -0.64 -15.30 12.24
CA SER A 303 -0.72 -16.34 11.20
C SER A 303 -0.39 -15.77 9.84
N VAL A 304 0.40 -16.50 9.05
CA VAL A 304 0.81 -16.09 7.71
C VAL A 304 0.70 -17.26 6.73
N TYR A 305 0.27 -16.94 5.52
CA TYR A 305 0.25 -17.82 4.35
C TYR A 305 1.04 -17.13 3.25
N THR A 306 2.28 -17.54 3.05
CA THR A 306 3.21 -16.90 2.12
C THR A 306 3.99 -17.92 1.32
N ASN A 307 4.38 -17.52 0.11
CA ASN A 307 5.33 -18.22 -0.76
C ASN A 307 6.70 -17.51 -0.79
N GLY A 308 6.90 -16.43 0.01
CA GLY A 308 8.13 -15.66 0.11
C GLY A 308 8.31 -14.56 -0.94
N VAL A 309 7.40 -14.40 -1.88
CA VAL A 309 7.50 -13.43 -2.99
C VAL A 309 7.66 -12.00 -2.45
N GLU A 310 6.82 -11.57 -1.53
CA GLU A 310 6.87 -10.22 -0.96
C GLU A 310 8.14 -9.95 -0.16
N GLU A 311 8.75 -10.99 0.43
CA GLU A 311 10.01 -10.87 1.15
C GLU A 311 11.18 -10.67 0.18
N GLU A 312 11.20 -11.42 -0.91
CA GLU A 312 12.24 -11.29 -1.94
C GLU A 312 12.12 -9.93 -2.65
N ILE A 313 10.89 -9.49 -2.98
CA ILE A 313 10.66 -8.16 -3.54
C ILE A 313 11.14 -7.06 -2.59
N PHE A 314 10.88 -7.19 -1.29
CA PHE A 314 11.33 -6.20 -0.30
C PHE A 314 12.86 -6.09 -0.22
N LYS A 315 13.58 -7.18 -0.41
CA LYS A 315 15.06 -7.17 -0.40
C LYS A 315 15.66 -6.37 -1.56
N VAL A 316 15.00 -6.37 -2.71
CA VAL A 316 15.54 -5.81 -3.96
C VAL A 316 14.76 -4.58 -4.45
N GLY A 317 13.59 -4.29 -3.87
CA GLY A 317 12.65 -3.30 -4.36
C GLY A 317 12.88 -1.90 -3.80
N PHE A 318 12.62 -0.90 -4.63
CA PHE A 318 12.64 0.51 -4.25
C PHE A 318 11.65 1.34 -5.06
N CYS A 319 11.25 2.48 -4.48
CA CYS A 319 10.33 3.44 -5.09
C CYS A 319 11.11 4.63 -5.67
N LEU A 320 10.71 5.07 -6.84
CA LEU A 320 11.24 6.25 -7.53
C LEU A 320 10.26 7.43 -7.41
N PRO A 321 10.75 8.68 -7.48
CA PRO A 321 9.89 9.85 -7.50
C PRO A 321 8.90 9.81 -8.68
N ALA A 322 7.60 10.01 -8.40
CA ALA A 322 6.54 9.96 -9.41
C ALA A 322 5.45 11.04 -9.19
N GLY A 323 5.67 11.96 -8.25
CA GLY A 323 4.67 12.97 -7.90
C GLY A 323 4.37 13.96 -9.04
N PRO A 324 3.27 14.72 -8.93
CA PRO A 324 2.78 15.60 -10.01
C PRO A 324 3.73 16.76 -10.37
N TRP A 325 4.81 16.95 -9.60
CA TRP A 325 5.84 17.96 -9.82
C TRP A 325 7.12 17.41 -10.47
N VAL A 326 7.20 16.10 -10.68
CA VAL A 326 8.35 15.46 -11.32
C VAL A 326 8.29 15.73 -12.80
N THR A 327 9.27 16.46 -13.34
CA THR A 327 9.37 16.77 -14.77
C THR A 327 10.14 15.67 -15.52
N ASP A 328 10.06 15.67 -16.85
CA ASP A 328 10.85 14.76 -17.70
C ASP A 328 12.35 14.92 -17.42
N ALA A 329 12.83 16.16 -17.27
CA ALA A 329 14.22 16.45 -16.93
C ALA A 329 14.62 15.90 -15.54
N ASP A 330 13.70 15.89 -14.56
CA ASP A 330 13.95 15.26 -13.27
C ASP A 330 14.10 13.74 -13.42
N VAL A 331 13.27 13.11 -14.25
CA VAL A 331 13.37 11.67 -14.51
C VAL A 331 14.68 11.33 -15.20
N GLU A 332 15.09 12.10 -16.21
CA GLU A 332 16.38 11.96 -16.90
C GLU A 332 17.55 12.09 -15.90
N TYR A 333 17.51 13.09 -15.02
CA TYR A 333 18.51 13.29 -13.97
C TYR A 333 18.55 12.12 -12.98
N ILE A 334 17.39 11.63 -12.54
CA ILE A 334 17.29 10.48 -11.64
C ILE A 334 17.92 9.24 -12.28
N VAL A 335 17.61 8.97 -13.55
CA VAL A 335 18.16 7.83 -14.27
C VAL A 335 19.66 7.95 -14.50
N GLU A 336 20.16 9.17 -14.81
CA GLU A 336 21.60 9.44 -14.88
C GLU A 336 22.29 9.09 -13.57
N LYS A 337 21.73 9.52 -12.43
CA LYS A 337 22.29 9.21 -11.10
C LYS A 337 22.22 7.73 -10.75
N ILE A 338 21.20 7.01 -11.18
CA ILE A 338 21.17 5.54 -11.05
C ILE A 338 22.32 4.91 -11.85
N LYS A 339 22.53 5.34 -13.11
CA LYS A 339 23.63 4.85 -13.96
C LYS A 339 25.01 5.15 -13.36
N GLU A 340 25.18 6.33 -12.76
CA GLU A 340 26.42 6.67 -12.06
C GLU A 340 26.66 5.82 -10.79
N ALA A 341 25.60 5.45 -10.08
CA ALA A 341 25.70 4.70 -8.83
C ALA A 341 26.11 3.24 -9.02
N ILE A 342 25.74 2.62 -10.15
CA ILE A 342 25.88 1.18 -10.40
C ILE A 342 27.08 0.87 -11.30
N PHE A 343 27.74 -0.32 -11.07
CA PHE A 343 28.89 -0.75 -11.89
C PHE A 343 29.04 -2.28 -11.91
#